data_0d752c2907e574469cd8334ae49c1440
#
_entry.id   0d752c2907e574469cd8334ae49c1440
#
_cell.length_a   1.000
_cell.length_b   1.000
_cell.length_c   1.000
_cell.angle_alpha   90.00
_cell.angle_beta   90.00
_cell.angle_gamma   90.00
#
_symmetry.space_group_name_H-M   'P 1'
#
loop_
_entity.id
_entity.type
_entity.pdbx_description
1 polymer ?
#
loop_
_entity_poly.entity_id
_entity_poly.type
_entity_poly.pdbx_seq_one_letter_code
_entity_poly.pdbx_strand_id
1 'polypeptide(L)'
;MEPSVVPSWQELFGELVVLDLASPYVYLGRLVERQGDFLLLSDADAHDLRDTQTTREKYVLASRGHGINPNRRWAWVSLREVVGVSRLDDVIGD
;
A
#
# COMPACT_ATOMS: atom_id res chain seq x y z
N MET A 1 -2.15 -16.78 11.31
CA MET A 1 -0.82 -17.07 11.88
C MET A 1 -0.02 -15.79 12.00
N GLU A 2 0.57 -15.58 13.15
CA GLU A 2 1.38 -14.40 13.38
C GLU A 2 2.75 -14.54 12.74
N PRO A 3 3.24 -13.52 12.04
CA PRO A 3 4.60 -13.55 11.51
C PRO A 3 5.60 -13.41 12.66
N SER A 4 6.65 -14.22 12.64
CA SER A 4 7.72 -14.16 13.62
C SER A 4 8.96 -13.42 13.11
N VAL A 5 8.99 -13.15 11.81
CA VAL A 5 10.10 -12.45 11.14
C VAL A 5 9.52 -11.52 10.08
N VAL A 6 10.32 -10.56 9.64
CA VAL A 6 9.94 -9.70 8.52
C VAL A 6 9.82 -10.58 7.27
N PRO A 7 8.67 -10.55 6.57
CA PRO A 7 8.52 -11.35 5.36
C PRO A 7 9.43 -10.84 4.25
N SER A 8 9.83 -11.74 3.35
CA SER A 8 10.51 -11.32 2.14
C SER A 8 9.51 -10.61 1.23
N TRP A 9 9.99 -9.75 0.34
CA TRP A 9 9.11 -9.08 -0.63
C TRP A 9 8.36 -10.09 -1.49
N GLN A 10 8.99 -11.23 -1.81
CA GLN A 10 8.37 -12.27 -2.64
C GLN A 10 7.10 -12.83 -2.03
N GLU A 11 7.00 -12.87 -0.71
CA GLU A 11 5.80 -13.37 -0.03
C GLU A 11 4.62 -12.42 -0.20
N LEU A 12 4.87 -11.17 -0.57
CA LEU A 12 3.83 -10.16 -0.79
C LEU A 12 3.50 -9.98 -2.26
N PHE A 13 4.25 -10.59 -3.18
CA PHE A 13 3.99 -10.46 -4.61
C PHE A 13 2.62 -11.04 -4.94
N GLY A 14 1.84 -10.28 -5.71
CA GLY A 14 0.46 -10.64 -6.06
C GLY A 14 -0.58 -10.20 -5.05
N GLU A 15 -0.17 -9.73 -3.89
CA GLU A 15 -1.08 -9.28 -2.84
C GLU A 15 -1.45 -7.80 -3.02
N LEU A 16 -2.65 -7.45 -2.57
CA LEU A 16 -3.02 -6.05 -2.43
C LEU A 16 -2.37 -5.51 -1.15
N VAL A 17 -1.61 -4.46 -1.28
CA VAL A 17 -0.83 -3.90 -0.18
C VAL A 17 -1.13 -2.42 0.04
N VAL A 18 -0.82 -1.98 1.24
CA VAL A 18 -0.81 -0.57 1.63
C VAL A 18 0.63 -0.18 1.89
N LEU A 19 1.09 0.85 1.21
CA LEU A 19 2.41 1.43 1.43
C LEU A 19 2.23 2.76 2.13
N ASP A 20 2.67 2.82 3.38
CA ASP A 20 2.68 4.07 4.15
C ASP A 20 4.00 4.77 3.89
N LEU A 21 3.92 6.00 3.40
CA LEU A 21 5.11 6.76 3.05
C LEU A 21 5.47 7.77 4.13
N ALA A 22 6.71 8.21 4.13
CA ALA A 22 7.18 9.27 5.03
C ALA A 22 6.52 10.62 4.72
N SER A 23 5.95 10.76 3.51
CA SER A 23 5.20 11.94 3.09
C SER A 23 3.71 11.76 3.40
N PRO A 24 2.86 12.78 3.11
CA PRO A 24 1.41 12.63 3.24
C PRO A 24 0.77 11.66 2.26
N TYR A 25 1.54 10.98 1.43
CA TYR A 25 1.00 10.02 0.47
C TYR A 25 0.84 8.63 1.08
N VAL A 26 -0.20 7.94 0.64
CA VAL A 26 -0.38 6.49 0.83
C VAL A 26 -0.61 5.90 -0.56
N TYR A 27 0.00 4.73 -0.81
CA TYR A 27 -0.24 3.98 -2.04
C TYR A 27 -0.90 2.66 -1.70
N LEU A 28 -1.96 2.35 -2.44
CA LEU A 28 -2.65 1.07 -2.32
C LEU A 28 -2.65 0.43 -3.71
N GLY A 29 -2.34 -0.85 -3.78
CA GLY A 29 -2.31 -1.54 -5.07
C GLY A 29 -1.79 -2.94 -4.93
N ARG A 30 -1.69 -3.62 -6.07
CA ARG A 30 -1.14 -4.97 -6.10
C ARG A 30 0.37 -4.87 -6.24
N LEU A 31 1.07 -5.50 -5.32
CA LEU A 31 2.53 -5.53 -5.38
C LEU A 31 2.95 -6.57 -6.42
N VAL A 32 3.61 -6.10 -7.48
CA VAL A 32 4.04 -6.97 -8.58
C VAL A 32 5.41 -7.55 -8.29
N GLU A 33 6.37 -6.67 -8.01
CA GLU A 33 7.74 -7.10 -7.72
C GLU A 33 8.54 -5.94 -7.14
N ARG A 34 9.73 -6.27 -6.65
CA ARG A 34 10.75 -5.30 -6.28
C ARG A 34 11.74 -5.18 -7.43
N GLN A 35 12.04 -3.96 -7.85
CA GLN A 35 13.02 -3.66 -8.90
C GLN A 35 14.07 -2.73 -8.30
N GLY A 36 15.17 -3.30 -7.81
CA GLY A 36 16.20 -2.52 -7.14
C GLY A 36 15.63 -1.82 -5.90
N ASP A 37 15.71 -0.50 -5.87
CA ASP A 37 15.21 0.31 -4.75
C ASP A 37 13.76 0.76 -4.93
N PHE A 38 13.02 0.14 -5.83
CA PHE A 38 11.63 0.47 -6.10
C PHE A 38 10.72 -0.74 -5.91
N LEU A 39 9.52 -0.47 -5.45
CA LEU A 39 8.42 -1.44 -5.47
C LEU A 39 7.51 -1.08 -6.63
N LEU A 40 7.18 -2.06 -7.46
CA LEU A 40 6.25 -1.88 -8.57
C LEU A 40 4.87 -2.31 -8.14
N LEU A 41 3.92 -1.39 -8.25
CA LEU A 41 2.50 -1.67 -8.02
C LEU A 41 1.75 -1.63 -9.33
N SER A 42 0.75 -2.50 -9.47
CA SER A 42 -0.23 -2.42 -10.54
C SER A 42 -1.57 -1.96 -9.99
N ASP A 43 -2.34 -1.27 -10.82
CA ASP A 43 -3.67 -0.75 -10.48
C ASP A 43 -3.63 -0.06 -9.12
N ALA A 44 -2.78 0.96 -9.03
CA ALA A 44 -2.46 1.63 -7.78
C ALA A 44 -3.28 2.89 -7.58
N ASP A 45 -3.66 3.11 -6.33
CA ASP A 45 -4.20 4.37 -5.88
C ASP A 45 -3.06 5.15 -5.20
N ALA A 46 -2.58 6.19 -5.87
CA ALA A 46 -1.61 7.12 -5.32
C ALA A 46 -2.40 8.26 -4.70
N HIS A 47 -2.53 8.25 -3.39
CA HIS A 47 -3.41 9.18 -2.70
C HIS A 47 -2.66 10.15 -1.81
N ASP A 48 -2.89 11.44 -2.03
CA ASP A 48 -2.38 12.51 -1.17
C ASP A 48 -3.41 12.77 -0.08
N LEU A 49 -3.04 12.44 1.15
CA LEU A 49 -3.97 12.57 2.30
C LEU A 49 -4.34 14.02 2.60
N ARG A 50 -3.62 15.00 2.04
CA ARG A 50 -3.97 16.42 2.18
C ARG A 50 -5.16 16.80 1.31
N ASP A 51 -5.47 16.00 0.30
CA ASP A 51 -6.59 16.26 -0.62
C ASP A 51 -7.91 15.70 -0.10
N THR A 52 -7.93 15.18 1.10
CA THR A 52 -9.12 14.58 1.70
C THR A 52 -9.22 15.06 3.15
N GLN A 53 -10.43 15.02 3.69
CA GLN A 53 -10.69 15.38 5.08
C GLN A 53 -10.75 14.15 5.98
N THR A 54 -10.43 12.98 5.44
CA THR A 54 -10.43 11.75 6.22
C THR A 54 -9.02 11.43 6.72
N THR A 55 -8.92 10.60 7.73
CA THR A 55 -7.63 10.12 8.22
C THR A 55 -7.09 9.02 7.33
N ARG A 56 -5.79 8.74 7.46
CA ARG A 56 -5.15 7.63 6.74
C ARG A 56 -5.87 6.32 7.03
N GLU A 57 -6.13 6.04 8.29
CA GLU A 57 -6.77 4.79 8.70
C GLU A 57 -8.16 4.62 8.11
N LYS A 58 -8.95 5.68 8.12
CA LYS A 58 -10.30 5.64 7.53
C LYS A 58 -10.26 5.45 6.03
N TYR A 59 -9.30 6.11 5.36
CA TYR A 59 -9.14 5.96 3.93
C TYR A 59 -8.78 4.53 3.55
N VAL A 60 -7.83 3.93 4.27
CA VAL A 60 -7.39 2.56 4.02
C VAL A 60 -8.51 1.57 4.32
N LEU A 61 -9.23 1.76 5.42
CA LEU A 61 -10.37 0.90 5.76
C LEU A 61 -11.48 0.97 4.71
N ALA A 62 -11.76 2.16 4.18
CA ALA A 62 -12.75 2.32 3.11
C ALA A 62 -12.30 1.56 1.87
N SER A 63 -11.04 1.63 1.51
CA SER A 63 -10.48 0.89 0.36
C SER A 63 -10.56 -0.60 0.57
N ARG A 64 -10.33 -1.09 1.79
CA ARG A 64 -10.49 -2.49 2.11
C ARG A 64 -11.94 -2.94 1.91
N GLY A 65 -12.91 -2.12 2.33
CA GLY A 65 -14.32 -2.45 2.24
C GLY A 65 -14.91 -2.32 0.83
N HIS A 66 -14.51 -1.30 0.09
CA HIS A 66 -15.07 -0.98 -1.23
C HIS A 66 -14.20 -1.39 -2.39
N GLY A 67 -12.97 -1.79 -2.11
CA GLY A 67 -11.96 -2.02 -3.13
C GLY A 67 -11.13 -0.77 -3.39
N ILE A 68 -9.96 -0.97 -3.98
CA ILE A 68 -9.06 0.11 -4.34
C ILE A 68 -9.65 0.83 -5.55
N ASN A 69 -9.57 2.16 -5.53
CA ASN A 69 -9.98 2.98 -6.67
C ASN A 69 -8.72 3.48 -7.37
N PRO A 70 -8.19 2.74 -8.35
CA PRO A 70 -6.87 3.03 -8.90
C PRO A 70 -6.88 4.29 -9.76
N ASN A 71 -5.78 5.06 -9.67
CA ASN A 71 -5.53 6.21 -10.52
C ASN A 71 -4.20 6.07 -11.28
N ARG A 72 -3.49 4.96 -11.11
CA ARG A 72 -2.25 4.63 -11.82
C ARG A 72 -2.29 3.17 -12.23
N ARG A 73 -2.07 2.88 -13.51
CA ARG A 73 -1.93 1.49 -13.96
C ARG A 73 -0.66 0.87 -13.39
N TRP A 74 0.41 1.62 -13.38
CA TRP A 74 1.71 1.23 -12.85
C TRP A 74 2.23 2.35 -11.96
N ALA A 75 2.82 1.99 -10.85
CA ALA A 75 3.49 2.95 -9.97
C ALA A 75 4.76 2.32 -9.42
N TRP A 76 5.87 3.02 -9.56
CA TRP A 76 7.14 2.65 -8.94
C TRP A 76 7.33 3.53 -7.72
N VAL A 77 7.37 2.91 -6.54
CA VAL A 77 7.45 3.62 -5.27
C VAL A 77 8.84 3.37 -4.69
N SER A 78 9.54 4.46 -4.36
CA SER A 78 10.88 4.34 -3.79
C SER A 78 10.84 3.74 -2.40
N LEU A 79 11.68 2.72 -2.18
CA LEU A 79 11.82 2.10 -0.86
C LEU A 79 12.32 3.08 0.19
N ARG A 80 13.00 4.16 -0.22
CA ARG A 80 13.47 5.20 0.72
C ARG A 80 12.32 5.97 1.35
N GLU A 81 11.17 5.99 0.69
CA GLU A 81 10.00 6.72 1.18
C GLU A 81 9.04 5.84 1.96
N VAL A 82 9.19 4.52 1.87
CA VAL A 82 8.27 3.57 2.49
C VAL A 82 8.66 3.38 3.96
N VAL A 83 7.73 3.70 4.86
CA VAL A 83 7.91 3.51 6.29
C VAL A 83 7.10 2.34 6.83
N GLY A 84 6.15 1.84 6.07
CA GLY A 84 5.37 0.68 6.48
C GLY A 84 4.74 0.00 5.28
N VAL A 85 4.61 -1.32 5.37
CA VAL A 85 3.95 -2.15 4.35
C VAL A 85 3.02 -3.10 5.08
N SER A 86 1.80 -3.20 4.59
CA SER A 86 0.84 -4.17 5.11
C SER A 86 -0.01 -4.71 3.98
N ARG A 87 -0.52 -5.94 4.16
CA ARG A 87 -1.56 -6.43 3.26
C ARG A 87 -2.84 -5.66 3.56
N LEU A 88 -3.57 -5.31 2.51
CA LEU A 88 -4.83 -4.59 2.69
C LEU A 88 -5.80 -5.40 3.55
N ASP A 89 -5.84 -6.72 3.36
CA ASP A 89 -6.73 -7.60 4.11
C ASP A 89 -6.37 -7.69 5.60
N ASP A 90 -5.14 -7.34 5.96
CA ASP A 90 -4.69 -7.40 7.35
C ASP A 90 -4.95 -6.08 8.10
N VAL A 91 -5.48 -5.07 7.44
CA VAL A 91 -5.80 -3.80 8.09
C VAL A 91 -7.00 -4.01 9.00
N ILE A 92 -6.85 -3.62 10.26
CA ILE A 92 -7.86 -3.84 11.30
C ILE A 92 -8.58 -2.53 11.58
N GLY A 93 -9.91 -2.62 11.70
CA GLY A 93 -10.72 -1.47 12.05
C GLY A 93 -12.15 -1.89 12.35
N ASP A 94 -12.89 -0.93 12.87
CA ASP A 94 -14.30 -1.15 13.24
C ASP A 94 -15.21 -1.26 12.02
#